data_463d7c6bcc48d65c8b4639c287b70d36
#
_entry.id   463d7c6bcc48d65c8b4639c287b70d36
#
_cell.length_a   1.000
_cell.length_b   1.000
_cell.length_c   1.000
_cell.angle_alpha   90.00
_cell.angle_beta   90.00
_cell.angle_gamma   90.00
#
_symmetry.space_group_name_H-M   'P 1'
#
loop_
_entity.id
_entity.type
_entity.pdbx_description
1 polymer ?
#
loop_
_entity_poly.entity_id
_entity_poly.type
_entity_poly.pdbx_seq_one_letter_code
_entity_poly.pdbx_strand_id
1 'polypeptide(L)'
;MNKDIEAYEIDKECIEKCKNRLNKLAASYGIEGIEWNIKNNDFLKEDVQNRYDFIIGNPPYITYHDMDDSQREFLKKSFSTCNNGRFDYCYAFIEASLKTLKNRGKMVYLVPCSIMTNKFAGDLRVKLSKYITEIYDYRTIKIFSQALTSSVIIVCENLTNKSDLKYHLVKENTIFEIERKKLTDAKWSVTRDDNNIGVKFSDFFEVKNSVATLLNEAFIFKEYERRDDYYIIDEYKIEEELVKDAASIKSLSRGENSYKIIFPYRIEDGKRKDYSENEFEDRFPGAVRYLKQFKDKLKKRKKDKNTLWFQYGRSQAITSVTGNKLIIPMVITKEVHVYEVGENAVPYAGYFIKCRENSRLGLQDAKKILESKDFYDYVKICGTPTTATSYRISVNDIKKYKINI
;
A
#
# COMPACT_ATOMS: atom_id res chain seq x y z
N MET A 1 21.61 -21.72 34.87
CA MET A 1 20.48 -21.01 34.25
C MET A 1 20.90 -19.90 33.29
N ASN A 2 22.02 -19.23 33.45
CA ASN A 2 22.37 -18.04 32.64
C ASN A 2 22.87 -18.30 31.20
N LYS A 3 23.07 -19.53 30.79
CA LYS A 3 23.59 -19.88 29.46
C LYS A 3 22.47 -20.22 28.45
N ASP A 4 21.22 -20.32 28.89
CA ASP A 4 20.12 -20.79 28.10
C ASP A 4 19.37 -19.69 27.34
N ILE A 5 19.55 -18.40 27.75
CA ILE A 5 18.94 -17.24 27.13
C ILE A 5 20.03 -16.31 26.60
N GLU A 6 19.94 -15.95 25.35
CA GLU A 6 20.86 -15.06 24.65
C GLU A 6 20.09 -13.92 23.97
N ALA A 7 20.54 -12.69 24.10
CA ALA A 7 19.98 -11.53 23.45
C ALA A 7 21.03 -10.74 22.68
N TYR A 8 20.61 -10.03 21.64
CA TYR A 8 21.47 -9.18 20.80
C TYR A 8 20.93 -7.76 20.77
N GLU A 9 21.80 -6.79 20.97
CA GLU A 9 21.51 -5.37 20.86
C GLU A 9 22.76 -4.64 20.38
N ILE A 10 22.62 -3.73 19.42
CA ILE A 10 23.73 -2.94 18.88
C ILE A 10 24.01 -1.68 19.71
N ASP A 11 23.00 -1.16 20.39
CA ASP A 11 23.10 0.06 21.21
C ASP A 11 23.47 -0.27 22.66
N LYS A 12 24.67 0.18 23.04
CA LYS A 12 25.21 -0.01 24.41
C LYS A 12 24.34 0.63 25.49
N GLU A 13 23.74 1.79 25.21
CA GLU A 13 22.88 2.44 26.22
C GLU A 13 21.59 1.63 26.43
N CYS A 14 21.04 1.06 25.35
CA CYS A 14 19.88 0.18 25.44
C CYS A 14 20.21 -1.10 26.24
N ILE A 15 21.41 -1.66 26.08
CA ILE A 15 21.88 -2.80 26.88
C ILE A 15 21.87 -2.49 28.36
N GLU A 16 22.49 -1.37 28.76
CA GLU A 16 22.57 -0.97 30.17
C GLU A 16 21.16 -0.69 30.75
N LYS A 17 20.30 0.00 30.02
CA LYS A 17 18.92 0.22 30.45
C LYS A 17 18.16 -1.11 30.61
N CYS A 18 18.39 -2.07 29.69
CA CYS A 18 17.78 -3.41 29.74
C CYS A 18 18.26 -4.19 30.98
N LYS A 19 19.57 -4.27 31.21
CA LYS A 19 20.15 -4.93 32.39
C LYS A 19 19.64 -4.35 33.70
N ASN A 20 19.55 -3.02 33.78
CA ASN A 20 19.02 -2.35 34.97
C ASN A 20 17.55 -2.70 35.25
N ARG A 21 16.72 -2.80 34.20
CA ARG A 21 15.32 -3.22 34.32
C ARG A 21 15.19 -4.70 34.72
N LEU A 22 16.00 -5.56 34.13
CA LEU A 22 16.03 -6.98 34.44
C LEU A 22 16.50 -7.23 35.87
N ASN A 23 17.55 -6.52 36.34
CA ASN A 23 18.00 -6.60 37.73
C ASN A 23 16.94 -6.16 38.73
N LYS A 24 16.24 -5.04 38.45
CA LYS A 24 15.10 -4.60 39.30
C LYS A 24 13.98 -5.63 39.35
N LEU A 25 13.66 -6.25 38.21
CA LEU A 25 12.65 -7.29 38.13
C LEU A 25 13.11 -8.54 38.92
N ALA A 26 14.31 -9.00 38.71
CA ALA A 26 14.89 -10.15 39.44
C ALA A 26 14.88 -9.92 40.96
N ALA A 27 15.32 -8.74 41.41
CA ALA A 27 15.28 -8.37 42.81
C ALA A 27 13.85 -8.38 43.41
N SER A 28 12.84 -8.00 42.64
CA SER A 28 11.43 -8.08 43.11
C SER A 28 10.94 -9.52 43.34
N TYR A 29 11.63 -10.51 42.78
CA TYR A 29 11.41 -11.94 43.00
C TYR A 29 12.43 -12.57 43.96
N GLY A 30 13.27 -11.75 44.64
CA GLY A 30 14.30 -12.23 45.54
C GLY A 30 15.47 -12.94 44.85
N ILE A 31 15.68 -12.67 43.56
CA ILE A 31 16.76 -13.27 42.78
C ILE A 31 17.86 -12.24 42.56
N GLU A 32 19.07 -12.54 42.98
CA GLU A 32 20.25 -11.69 42.87
C GLU A 32 21.39 -12.39 42.10
N GLY A 33 22.36 -11.62 41.63
CA GLY A 33 23.60 -12.14 41.03
C GLY A 33 23.39 -12.78 39.64
N ILE A 34 22.37 -12.36 38.89
CA ILE A 34 22.18 -12.86 37.52
C ILE A 34 23.14 -12.16 36.57
N GLU A 35 23.90 -12.93 35.82
CA GLU A 35 24.68 -12.47 34.69
C GLU A 35 23.84 -12.61 33.42
N TRP A 36 23.43 -11.47 32.87
CA TRP A 36 22.59 -11.43 31.63
C TRP A 36 23.47 -11.60 30.40
N ASN A 37 23.21 -12.62 29.59
CA ASN A 37 23.90 -12.88 28.32
C ASN A 37 23.32 -12.00 27.20
N ILE A 38 23.58 -10.69 27.26
CA ILE A 38 23.20 -9.73 26.25
C ILE A 38 24.44 -9.33 25.45
N LYS A 39 24.51 -9.73 24.21
CA LYS A 39 25.62 -9.44 23.30
C LYS A 39 25.47 -8.07 22.66
N ASN A 40 26.52 -7.24 22.76
CA ASN A 40 26.61 -6.01 21.98
C ASN A 40 27.11 -6.34 20.57
N ASN A 41 26.24 -6.89 19.74
CA ASN A 41 26.58 -7.28 18.39
C ASN A 41 25.35 -7.24 17.47
N ASP A 42 25.61 -7.15 16.16
CA ASP A 42 24.58 -7.20 15.13
C ASP A 42 24.19 -8.65 14.82
N PHE A 43 22.97 -9.03 15.20
CA PHE A 43 22.44 -10.38 14.97
C PHE A 43 22.51 -10.81 13.50
N LEU A 44 22.39 -9.86 12.55
CA LEU A 44 22.44 -10.16 11.11
C LEU A 44 23.85 -10.54 10.62
N LYS A 45 24.89 -10.29 11.42
CA LYS A 45 26.28 -10.64 11.12
C LYS A 45 26.73 -11.94 11.80
N GLU A 46 25.86 -12.53 12.61
CA GLU A 46 26.15 -13.79 13.25
C GLU A 46 26.00 -14.96 12.24
N ASP A 47 27.03 -15.77 12.11
CA ASP A 47 27.02 -16.99 11.29
C ASP A 47 26.75 -18.21 12.18
N VAL A 48 25.52 -18.32 12.66
CA VAL A 48 25.08 -19.41 13.53
C VAL A 48 23.93 -20.17 12.90
N GLN A 49 24.07 -21.49 12.75
CA GLN A 49 22.99 -22.34 12.25
C GLN A 49 22.54 -23.33 13.34
N ASN A 50 21.26 -23.70 13.33
CA ASN A 50 20.66 -24.74 14.18
C ASN A 50 21.00 -24.60 15.69
N ARG A 51 20.95 -23.37 16.22
CA ARG A 51 21.39 -23.06 17.58
C ARG A 51 20.29 -22.97 18.61
N TYR A 52 19.13 -22.40 18.21
CA TYR A 52 18.09 -22.01 19.16
C TYR A 52 16.87 -22.92 19.08
N ASP A 53 16.38 -23.32 20.26
CA ASP A 53 15.10 -24.03 20.41
C ASP A 53 13.94 -23.05 20.31
N PHE A 54 14.10 -21.82 20.84
CA PHE A 54 13.10 -20.77 20.80
C PHE A 54 13.73 -19.43 20.39
N ILE A 55 13.03 -18.69 19.55
CA ILE A 55 13.39 -17.31 19.21
C ILE A 55 12.15 -16.46 19.41
N ILE A 56 12.27 -15.37 20.14
CA ILE A 56 11.22 -14.37 20.31
C ILE A 56 11.78 -12.99 20.00
N GLY A 57 11.00 -12.15 19.32
CA GLY A 57 11.49 -10.81 18.99
C GLY A 57 10.50 -9.91 18.32
N ASN A 58 10.91 -8.67 18.24
CA ASN A 58 10.28 -7.60 17.49
C ASN A 58 11.39 -6.93 16.66
N PRO A 59 11.66 -7.41 15.43
CA PRO A 59 12.72 -6.87 14.59
C PRO A 59 12.47 -5.39 14.23
N PRO A 60 13.49 -4.60 13.93
CA PRO A 60 13.32 -3.20 13.59
C PRO A 60 12.52 -3.01 12.30
N TYR A 61 11.58 -2.04 12.31
CA TYR A 61 10.69 -1.70 11.18
C TYR A 61 11.31 -0.56 10.37
N ILE A 62 12.44 -0.83 9.70
CA ILE A 62 13.13 0.14 8.84
C ILE A 62 12.74 -0.15 7.40
N THR A 63 12.16 0.84 6.72
CA THR A 63 11.78 0.68 5.31
C THR A 63 12.99 0.87 4.38
N TYR A 64 12.89 0.39 3.14
CA TYR A 64 13.96 0.54 2.14
C TYR A 64 14.45 1.99 1.98
N HIS A 65 13.57 2.97 2.14
CA HIS A 65 13.91 4.38 1.97
C HIS A 65 14.69 4.97 3.16
N ASP A 66 14.52 4.38 4.33
CA ASP A 66 15.14 4.84 5.58
C ASP A 66 16.52 4.19 5.82
N MET A 67 16.89 3.18 5.01
CA MET A 67 18.21 2.55 5.04
C MET A 67 19.23 3.37 4.25
N ASP A 68 20.47 3.40 4.70
CA ASP A 68 21.59 3.89 3.89
C ASP A 68 22.02 2.87 2.81
N ASP A 69 22.90 3.30 1.90
CA ASP A 69 23.32 2.47 0.78
C ASP A 69 24.16 1.27 1.22
N SER A 70 24.95 1.40 2.28
CA SER A 70 25.79 0.32 2.81
C SER A 70 24.94 -0.78 3.43
N GLN A 71 23.89 -0.39 4.19
CA GLN A 71 22.91 -1.31 4.75
C GLN A 71 22.17 -2.08 3.63
N ARG A 72 21.72 -1.37 2.60
CA ARG A 72 21.03 -1.99 1.46
C ARG A 72 21.91 -2.99 0.73
N GLU A 73 23.18 -2.64 0.51
CA GLU A 73 24.14 -3.52 -0.16
C GLU A 73 24.44 -4.78 0.66
N PHE A 74 24.71 -4.61 1.96
CA PHE A 74 24.93 -5.71 2.88
C PHE A 74 23.74 -6.69 2.87
N LEU A 75 22.50 -6.17 3.02
CA LEU A 75 21.30 -7.01 3.07
C LEU A 75 21.06 -7.75 1.76
N LYS A 76 21.22 -7.08 0.61
CA LYS A 76 21.12 -7.72 -0.70
C LYS A 76 22.11 -8.85 -0.90
N LYS A 77 23.34 -8.68 -0.42
CA LYS A 77 24.40 -9.67 -0.58
C LYS A 77 24.24 -10.86 0.36
N SER A 78 23.68 -10.64 1.55
CA SER A 78 23.66 -11.64 2.63
C SER A 78 22.35 -12.42 2.74
N PHE A 79 21.20 -11.83 2.28
CA PHE A 79 19.87 -12.39 2.49
C PHE A 79 19.07 -12.51 1.20
N SER A 80 18.62 -13.73 0.89
CA SER A 80 17.83 -14.01 -0.32
C SER A 80 16.50 -13.28 -0.34
N THR A 81 15.90 -12.99 0.82
CA THR A 81 14.65 -12.25 0.97
C THR A 81 14.79 -10.75 0.67
N CYS A 82 16.03 -10.25 0.56
CA CYS A 82 16.37 -8.87 0.26
C CYS A 82 16.95 -8.65 -1.14
N ASN A 83 17.00 -9.68 -2.01
CA ASN A 83 17.63 -9.56 -3.33
C ASN A 83 16.88 -8.63 -4.29
N ASN A 84 15.57 -8.51 -4.15
CA ASN A 84 14.73 -7.86 -5.14
C ASN A 84 13.92 -6.68 -4.56
N GLY A 85 13.91 -5.58 -5.31
CA GLY A 85 12.99 -4.46 -5.09
C GLY A 85 13.24 -3.65 -3.81
N ARG A 86 12.14 -3.21 -3.19
CA ARG A 86 12.15 -2.38 -1.97
C ARG A 86 11.73 -3.24 -0.79
N PHE A 87 12.68 -3.95 -0.23
CA PHE A 87 12.48 -4.81 0.94
C PHE A 87 12.49 -3.98 2.24
N ASP A 88 11.91 -4.55 3.30
CA ASP A 88 11.99 -3.98 4.65
C ASP A 88 13.09 -4.72 5.44
N TYR A 89 13.73 -4.01 6.39
CA TYR A 89 14.85 -4.53 7.18
C TYR A 89 14.49 -5.82 7.94
N CYS A 90 13.25 -5.92 8.41
CA CYS A 90 12.75 -7.09 9.13
C CYS A 90 12.79 -8.40 8.30
N TYR A 91 12.87 -8.33 6.95
CA TYR A 91 12.96 -9.55 6.12
C TYR A 91 14.25 -10.31 6.38
N ALA A 92 15.38 -9.58 6.54
CA ALA A 92 16.66 -10.16 6.88
C ALA A 92 16.63 -10.81 8.27
N PHE A 93 16.02 -10.15 9.27
CA PHE A 93 15.87 -10.72 10.61
C PHE A 93 15.07 -12.02 10.62
N ILE A 94 13.97 -12.07 9.87
CA ILE A 94 13.18 -13.29 9.75
C ILE A 94 14.02 -14.41 9.10
N GLU A 95 14.72 -14.10 7.99
CA GLU A 95 15.56 -15.11 7.32
C GLU A 95 16.71 -15.60 8.22
N ALA A 96 17.43 -14.70 8.89
CA ALA A 96 18.49 -15.05 9.81
C ALA A 96 17.97 -15.94 10.93
N SER A 97 16.85 -15.58 11.55
CA SER A 97 16.25 -16.35 12.63
C SER A 97 15.81 -17.74 12.20
N LEU A 98 15.21 -17.86 11.01
CA LEU A 98 14.82 -19.18 10.49
C LEU A 98 16.04 -20.10 10.24
N LYS A 99 17.20 -19.53 9.85
CA LYS A 99 18.45 -20.29 9.70
C LYS A 99 19.03 -20.77 11.04
N THR A 100 18.78 -20.04 12.11
CA THR A 100 19.31 -20.35 13.44
C THR A 100 18.41 -21.29 14.26
N LEU A 101 17.21 -21.60 13.80
CA LEU A 101 16.30 -22.55 14.45
C LEU A 101 16.81 -23.98 14.35
N LYS A 102 16.87 -24.67 15.49
CA LYS A 102 17.04 -26.14 15.53
C LYS A 102 15.85 -26.85 14.88
N ASN A 103 16.04 -28.14 14.62
CA ASN A 103 14.93 -29.03 14.30
C ASN A 103 13.91 -29.00 15.45
N ARG A 104 12.63 -28.81 15.13
CA ARG A 104 11.51 -28.57 16.06
C ARG A 104 11.62 -27.25 16.85
N GLY A 105 12.56 -26.37 16.51
CA GLY A 105 12.64 -25.04 17.09
C GLY A 105 11.47 -24.16 16.65
N LYS A 106 11.12 -23.20 17.51
CA LYS A 106 9.97 -22.29 17.32
C LYS A 106 10.41 -20.83 17.36
N MET A 107 9.97 -20.05 16.39
CA MET A 107 10.15 -18.59 16.34
C MET A 107 8.80 -17.89 16.49
N VAL A 108 8.73 -16.88 17.33
CA VAL A 108 7.56 -16.00 17.51
C VAL A 108 8.01 -14.55 17.33
N TYR A 109 7.56 -13.93 16.26
CA TYR A 109 7.92 -12.54 15.92
C TYR A 109 6.69 -11.66 15.77
N LEU A 110 6.76 -10.46 16.35
CA LEU A 110 5.87 -9.37 16.03
C LEU A 110 6.44 -8.64 14.81
N VAL A 111 5.69 -8.57 13.71
CA VAL A 111 6.15 -8.02 12.44
C VAL A 111 5.09 -7.14 11.78
N PRO A 112 5.47 -6.23 10.87
CA PRO A 112 4.49 -5.46 10.09
C PRO A 112 3.61 -6.38 9.26
N CYS A 113 2.31 -6.13 9.21
CA CYS A 113 1.39 -6.89 8.36
C CYS A 113 1.71 -6.78 6.86
N SER A 114 2.51 -5.78 6.47
CA SER A 114 2.98 -5.58 5.09
C SER A 114 3.73 -6.78 4.53
N ILE A 115 4.34 -7.63 5.36
CA ILE A 115 4.99 -8.88 4.91
C ILE A 115 4.03 -9.78 4.12
N MET A 116 2.74 -9.76 4.44
CA MET A 116 1.72 -10.56 3.74
C MET A 116 1.33 -9.97 2.39
N THR A 117 1.38 -8.65 2.23
CA THR A 117 0.78 -7.95 1.07
C THR A 117 1.76 -7.16 0.21
N ASN A 118 2.94 -6.80 0.73
CA ASN A 118 3.93 -6.02 -0.01
C ASN A 118 4.38 -6.80 -1.27
N LYS A 119 4.41 -6.08 -2.40
CA LYS A 119 4.85 -6.64 -3.70
C LYS A 119 6.25 -7.25 -3.61
N PHE A 120 7.15 -6.63 -2.85
CA PHE A 120 8.56 -7.04 -2.74
C PHE A 120 8.83 -8.05 -1.61
N ALA A 121 7.79 -8.57 -0.94
CA ALA A 121 7.92 -9.62 0.07
C ALA A 121 7.68 -11.03 -0.50
N GLY A 122 7.71 -11.22 -1.82
CA GLY A 122 7.47 -12.52 -2.45
C GLY A 122 8.45 -13.60 -1.97
N ASP A 123 9.76 -13.32 -2.05
CA ASP A 123 10.81 -14.24 -1.62
C ASP A 123 10.71 -14.57 -0.12
N LEU A 124 10.36 -13.56 0.71
CA LEU A 124 10.10 -13.79 2.13
C LEU A 124 8.90 -14.73 2.34
N ARG A 125 7.80 -14.53 1.63
CA ARG A 125 6.61 -15.38 1.74
C ARG A 125 6.89 -16.82 1.35
N VAL A 126 7.63 -17.04 0.27
CA VAL A 126 8.09 -18.39 -0.13
C VAL A 126 8.95 -19.04 0.96
N LYS A 127 9.82 -18.25 1.61
CA LYS A 127 10.62 -18.78 2.72
C LYS A 127 9.74 -19.05 3.94
N LEU A 128 8.90 -18.11 4.35
CA LEU A 128 7.97 -18.27 5.47
C LEU A 128 7.01 -19.44 5.30
N SER A 129 6.49 -19.67 4.09
CA SER A 129 5.55 -20.77 3.84
C SER A 129 6.09 -22.15 4.26
N LYS A 130 7.41 -22.30 4.35
CA LYS A 130 8.06 -23.54 4.79
C LYS A 130 8.08 -23.70 6.31
N TYR A 131 7.86 -22.63 7.08
CA TYR A 131 8.03 -22.63 8.54
C TYR A 131 6.79 -22.19 9.29
N ILE A 132 5.98 -21.31 8.74
CA ILE A 132 4.86 -20.66 9.43
C ILE A 132 3.76 -21.67 9.75
N THR A 133 3.28 -21.64 11.01
CA THR A 133 2.20 -22.49 11.52
C THR A 133 1.00 -21.68 11.97
N GLU A 134 1.24 -20.47 12.52
CA GLU A 134 0.16 -19.60 12.99
C GLU A 134 0.44 -18.12 12.66
N ILE A 135 -0.64 -17.36 12.44
CA ILE A 135 -0.64 -15.91 12.36
C ILE A 135 -1.69 -15.36 13.30
N TYR A 136 -1.31 -14.44 14.18
CA TYR A 136 -2.23 -13.67 15.00
C TYR A 136 -2.34 -12.26 14.45
N ASP A 137 -3.53 -11.90 14.00
CA ASP A 137 -3.82 -10.65 13.33
C ASP A 137 -4.23 -9.55 14.30
N TYR A 138 -3.31 -8.61 14.54
CA TYR A 138 -3.53 -7.42 15.37
C TYR A 138 -3.74 -6.15 14.55
N ARG A 139 -3.98 -6.24 13.24
CA ARG A 139 -4.06 -5.07 12.35
C ARG A 139 -5.07 -4.02 12.81
N THR A 140 -6.12 -4.43 13.46
CA THR A 140 -7.21 -3.56 13.95
C THR A 140 -7.11 -3.23 15.45
N ILE A 141 -6.05 -3.69 16.11
CA ILE A 141 -5.79 -3.48 17.53
C ILE A 141 -4.57 -2.59 17.69
N LYS A 142 -4.67 -1.53 18.47
CA LYS A 142 -3.53 -0.68 18.80
C LYS A 142 -2.65 -1.36 19.83
N ILE A 143 -1.53 -1.94 19.41
CA ILE A 143 -0.58 -2.64 20.29
C ILE A 143 0.32 -1.64 21.03
N PHE A 144 0.76 -0.55 20.37
CA PHE A 144 1.65 0.44 20.95
C PHE A 144 0.92 1.76 21.18
N SER A 145 1.17 2.39 22.35
CA SER A 145 0.58 3.70 22.70
C SER A 145 1.02 4.83 21.77
N GLN A 146 2.26 4.79 21.30
CA GLN A 146 2.91 5.87 20.56
C GLN A 146 3.12 5.60 19.06
N ALA A 147 2.87 4.37 18.56
CA ALA A 147 3.07 4.00 17.17
C ALA A 147 1.80 3.45 16.53
N LEU A 148 1.46 3.95 15.34
CA LEU A 148 0.39 3.45 14.49
C LEU A 148 0.94 2.35 13.57
N THR A 149 1.26 1.19 14.13
CA THR A 149 1.74 0.05 13.34
C THR A 149 0.65 -1.01 13.24
N SER A 150 0.29 -1.36 12.00
CA SER A 150 -0.51 -2.55 11.73
C SER A 150 0.39 -3.77 11.79
N SER A 151 0.29 -4.56 12.85
CA SER A 151 1.20 -5.68 13.11
C SER A 151 0.48 -7.02 13.15
N VAL A 152 1.24 -8.07 12.90
CA VAL A 152 0.84 -9.46 13.09
C VAL A 152 1.90 -10.17 13.93
N ILE A 153 1.49 -11.15 14.73
CA ILE A 153 2.44 -12.10 15.31
C ILE A 153 2.47 -13.32 14.41
N ILE A 154 3.66 -13.68 13.97
CA ILE A 154 3.90 -14.92 13.22
C ILE A 154 4.54 -15.95 14.14
N VAL A 155 4.03 -17.18 14.07
CA VAL A 155 4.63 -18.36 14.70
C VAL A 155 5.17 -19.25 13.60
N CYS A 156 6.46 -19.54 13.67
CA CYS A 156 7.16 -20.42 12.73
C CYS A 156 7.78 -21.59 13.47
N GLU A 157 7.67 -22.78 12.92
CA GLU A 157 8.25 -24.00 13.47
C GLU A 157 9.08 -24.74 12.42
N ASN A 158 10.26 -25.21 12.80
CA ASN A 158 11.11 -26.01 11.94
C ASN A 158 10.71 -27.49 12.01
N LEU A 159 9.58 -27.84 11.39
CA LEU A 159 9.01 -29.19 11.34
C LEU A 159 9.11 -29.78 9.93
N THR A 160 9.22 -31.09 9.82
CA THR A 160 9.17 -31.82 8.55
C THR A 160 7.75 -31.89 7.98
N ASN A 161 6.78 -32.22 8.82
CA ASN A 161 5.36 -32.28 8.46
C ASN A 161 4.60 -31.16 9.15
N LYS A 162 3.89 -30.34 8.41
CA LYS A 162 3.13 -29.20 8.89
C LYS A 162 1.66 -29.31 8.48
N SER A 163 0.78 -29.00 9.41
CA SER A 163 -0.65 -28.76 9.16
C SER A 163 -0.85 -27.47 8.34
N ASP A 164 -2.06 -27.22 7.92
CA ASP A 164 -2.46 -25.94 7.36
C ASP A 164 -2.20 -24.80 8.32
N LEU A 165 -2.09 -23.57 7.77
CA LEU A 165 -1.80 -22.38 8.55
C LEU A 165 -3.04 -21.98 9.36
N LYS A 166 -2.92 -21.87 10.67
CA LYS A 166 -3.96 -21.29 11.53
C LYS A 166 -3.87 -19.76 11.54
N TYR A 167 -4.96 -19.12 11.20
CA TYR A 167 -5.06 -17.68 11.18
C TYR A 167 -6.06 -17.18 12.22
N HIS A 168 -5.57 -16.40 13.17
CA HIS A 168 -6.32 -15.88 14.30
C HIS A 168 -6.68 -14.41 14.07
N LEU A 169 -7.97 -14.10 13.87
CA LEU A 169 -8.47 -12.73 13.93
C LEU A 169 -8.69 -12.38 15.40
N VAL A 170 -7.69 -11.74 16.02
CA VAL A 170 -7.65 -11.55 17.47
C VAL A 170 -8.83 -10.71 17.98
N LYS A 171 -9.20 -9.64 17.27
CA LYS A 171 -10.31 -8.77 17.66
C LYS A 171 -11.66 -9.47 17.61
N GLU A 172 -11.86 -10.31 16.61
CA GLU A 172 -13.10 -11.04 16.38
C GLU A 172 -13.16 -12.37 17.14
N ASN A 173 -12.08 -12.73 17.82
CA ASN A 173 -11.89 -14.02 18.49
C ASN A 173 -12.24 -15.21 17.56
N THR A 174 -11.77 -15.16 16.33
CA THR A 174 -12.09 -16.15 15.31
C THR A 174 -10.81 -16.78 14.76
N ILE A 175 -10.85 -18.09 14.54
CA ILE A 175 -9.75 -18.87 13.96
C ILE A 175 -10.24 -19.56 12.69
N PHE A 176 -9.43 -19.58 11.66
CA PHE A 176 -9.65 -20.37 10.45
C PHE A 176 -8.34 -20.91 9.89
N GLU A 177 -8.43 -21.93 9.05
CA GLU A 177 -7.28 -22.57 8.46
C GLU A 177 -7.11 -22.12 6.99
N ILE A 178 -5.86 -21.94 6.59
CA ILE A 178 -5.48 -21.61 5.23
C ILE A 178 -4.66 -22.76 4.69
N GLU A 179 -5.15 -23.37 3.62
CA GLU A 179 -4.45 -24.47 2.96
C GLU A 179 -3.03 -24.06 2.59
N ARG A 180 -2.07 -24.88 2.95
CA ARG A 180 -0.64 -24.59 2.75
C ARG A 180 -0.27 -24.36 1.29
N LYS A 181 -0.95 -25.00 0.34
CA LYS A 181 -0.75 -24.80 -1.10
C LYS A 181 -1.05 -23.37 -1.59
N LYS A 182 -1.82 -22.59 -0.80
CA LYS A 182 -2.15 -21.18 -1.08
C LYS A 182 -1.07 -20.20 -0.59
N LEU A 183 -0.12 -20.67 0.20
CA LEU A 183 0.99 -19.88 0.74
C LEU A 183 2.12 -19.79 -0.31
N THR A 184 1.90 -18.98 -1.33
CA THR A 184 2.86 -18.74 -2.43
C THR A 184 3.60 -17.41 -2.26
N ASP A 185 4.37 -17.01 -3.27
CA ASP A 185 4.99 -15.69 -3.39
C ASP A 185 3.95 -14.55 -3.56
N ALA A 186 2.74 -14.89 -4.02
CA ALA A 186 1.65 -13.92 -4.16
C ALA A 186 1.23 -13.33 -2.80
N LYS A 187 0.49 -12.24 -2.84
CA LYS A 187 -0.10 -11.67 -1.62
C LYS A 187 -0.90 -12.72 -0.86
N TRP A 188 -0.63 -12.87 0.42
CA TRP A 188 -1.45 -13.66 1.31
C TRP A 188 -2.68 -12.82 1.72
N SER A 189 -3.69 -12.85 0.88
CA SER A 189 -4.99 -12.27 1.23
C SER A 189 -5.78 -13.31 2.01
N VAL A 190 -5.99 -13.01 3.26
CA VAL A 190 -6.75 -13.87 4.16
C VAL A 190 -8.23 -13.53 4.00
N THR A 191 -8.93 -14.30 3.19
CA THR A 191 -10.39 -14.23 3.05
C THR A 191 -11.01 -15.46 3.68
N ARG A 192 -12.12 -15.27 4.42
CA ARG A 192 -12.87 -16.36 5.06
C ARG A 192 -13.44 -17.38 4.07
N ASP A 193 -13.57 -17.02 2.80
CA ASP A 193 -14.26 -17.84 1.80
C ASP A 193 -13.46 -17.97 0.50
N ASP A 194 -12.84 -19.13 0.34
CA ASP A 194 -12.47 -19.62 -1.00
C ASP A 194 -13.64 -20.27 -1.75
N ASN A 195 -14.77 -20.50 -1.09
CA ASN A 195 -16.04 -20.90 -1.72
C ASN A 195 -16.79 -19.70 -2.32
N ASN A 196 -16.06 -18.69 -2.73
CA ASN A 196 -16.62 -17.48 -3.32
C ASN A 196 -17.20 -17.81 -4.70
N ILE A 197 -18.38 -18.42 -4.69
CA ILE A 197 -19.26 -18.59 -5.83
C ILE A 197 -19.72 -17.17 -6.18
N GLY A 198 -19.20 -16.59 -7.24
CA GLY A 198 -19.59 -15.26 -7.68
C GLY A 198 -18.74 -14.82 -8.86
N VAL A 199 -19.26 -13.84 -9.61
CA VAL A 199 -18.62 -13.27 -10.79
C VAL A 199 -17.76 -12.07 -10.35
N LYS A 200 -16.60 -11.89 -10.94
CA LYS A 200 -15.72 -10.78 -10.57
C LYS A 200 -16.35 -9.44 -10.94
N PHE A 201 -16.18 -8.45 -10.09
CA PHE A 201 -16.58 -7.07 -10.38
C PHE A 201 -16.00 -6.57 -11.72
N SER A 202 -14.76 -6.98 -12.02
CA SER A 202 -14.09 -6.65 -13.28
C SER A 202 -14.75 -7.25 -14.54
N ASP A 203 -15.63 -8.21 -14.40
CA ASP A 203 -16.32 -8.81 -15.57
C ASP A 203 -17.39 -7.85 -16.12
N PHE A 204 -17.92 -6.97 -15.26
CA PHE A 204 -18.93 -5.97 -15.62
C PHE A 204 -18.38 -4.55 -15.71
N PHE A 205 -17.34 -4.25 -14.95
CA PHE A 205 -16.86 -2.88 -14.77
C PHE A 205 -15.35 -2.75 -15.02
N GLU A 206 -14.97 -1.66 -15.65
CA GLU A 206 -13.59 -1.23 -15.70
C GLU A 206 -13.25 -0.42 -14.46
N VAL A 207 -12.15 -0.74 -13.79
CA VAL A 207 -11.61 0.02 -12.67
C VAL A 207 -10.23 0.54 -13.04
N LYS A 208 -10.02 1.84 -12.96
CA LYS A 208 -8.78 2.52 -13.35
C LYS A 208 -8.33 3.55 -12.32
N ASN A 209 -7.04 3.86 -12.35
CA ASN A 209 -6.51 5.00 -11.61
C ASN A 209 -7.00 6.30 -12.24
N SER A 210 -7.18 7.34 -11.43
CA SER A 210 -7.35 8.72 -11.90
C SER A 210 -6.12 9.22 -12.67
N VAL A 211 -6.26 10.31 -13.41
CA VAL A 211 -5.10 10.97 -14.05
C VAL A 211 -4.09 11.43 -12.99
N ALA A 212 -2.83 11.50 -13.36
CA ALA A 212 -1.76 11.87 -12.45
C ALA A 212 -0.93 13.03 -13.05
N THR A 213 -1.30 14.24 -12.70
CA THR A 213 -0.58 15.45 -13.11
C THR A 213 0.82 15.50 -12.53
N LEU A 214 1.01 14.95 -11.33
CA LEU A 214 2.19 15.06 -10.46
C LEU A 214 2.57 16.51 -10.09
N LEU A 215 1.68 17.45 -10.36
CA LEU A 215 1.74 18.84 -9.91
C LEU A 215 0.35 19.47 -10.05
N ASN A 216 -0.57 19.12 -9.16
CA ASN A 216 -1.96 19.55 -9.26
C ASN A 216 -2.12 21.08 -9.28
N GLU A 217 -1.28 21.82 -8.55
CA GLU A 217 -1.32 23.28 -8.49
C GLU A 217 -1.14 23.98 -9.86
N ALA A 218 -0.47 23.30 -10.81
CA ALA A 218 -0.30 23.83 -12.16
C ALA A 218 -1.48 23.55 -13.10
N PHE A 219 -2.30 22.57 -12.80
CA PHE A 219 -3.35 22.13 -13.73
C PHE A 219 -4.76 22.31 -13.20
N ILE A 220 -4.95 22.40 -11.88
CA ILE A 220 -6.27 22.38 -11.25
C ILE A 220 -6.54 23.71 -10.55
N PHE A 221 -7.69 24.29 -10.84
CA PHE A 221 -8.11 25.57 -10.27
C PHE A 221 -9.61 25.56 -9.95
N LYS A 222 -10.04 26.41 -9.03
CA LYS A 222 -11.44 26.56 -8.61
C LYS A 222 -11.93 28.01 -8.65
N GLU A 223 -11.01 28.96 -8.62
CA GLU A 223 -11.30 30.38 -8.68
C GLU A 223 -11.00 30.87 -10.08
N TYR A 224 -12.02 31.25 -10.83
CA TYR A 224 -11.94 31.68 -12.21
C TYR A 224 -13.16 32.48 -12.61
N GLU A 225 -13.00 33.31 -13.62
CA GLU A 225 -14.10 33.93 -14.36
C GLU A 225 -14.15 33.33 -15.76
N ARG A 226 -15.36 33.03 -16.26
CA ARG A 226 -15.54 32.62 -17.66
C ARG A 226 -15.99 33.78 -18.50
N ARG A 227 -15.22 34.13 -19.53
CA ARG A 227 -15.55 35.16 -20.52
C ARG A 227 -15.26 34.65 -21.91
N ASP A 228 -16.28 34.70 -22.77
CA ASP A 228 -16.19 34.19 -24.15
C ASP A 228 -15.62 32.78 -24.15
N ASP A 229 -14.56 32.54 -24.93
CA ASP A 229 -13.89 31.24 -25.10
C ASP A 229 -12.70 31.03 -24.12
N TYR A 230 -12.70 31.75 -22.98
CA TYR A 230 -11.60 31.72 -22.01
C TYR A 230 -12.06 31.50 -20.56
N TYR A 231 -11.20 30.80 -19.82
CA TYR A 231 -11.21 30.82 -18.36
C TYR A 231 -10.12 31.78 -17.87
N ILE A 232 -10.50 32.75 -17.06
CA ILE A 232 -9.58 33.77 -16.53
C ILE A 232 -9.21 33.37 -15.11
N ILE A 233 -7.90 33.19 -14.88
CA ILE A 233 -7.31 32.89 -13.56
C ILE A 233 -6.30 34.03 -13.29
N ASP A 234 -6.57 34.85 -12.31
CA ASP A 234 -5.80 36.08 -12.07
C ASP A 234 -5.72 36.94 -13.36
N GLU A 235 -4.53 37.14 -13.92
CA GLU A 235 -4.31 37.85 -15.19
C GLU A 235 -4.22 36.94 -16.42
N TYR A 236 -4.33 35.61 -16.23
CA TYR A 236 -4.13 34.64 -17.32
C TYR A 236 -5.45 34.22 -17.97
N LYS A 237 -5.48 34.20 -19.29
CA LYS A 237 -6.59 33.72 -20.09
C LYS A 237 -6.28 32.33 -20.60
N ILE A 238 -6.97 31.31 -20.11
CA ILE A 238 -6.80 29.91 -20.53
C ILE A 238 -7.86 29.60 -21.59
N GLU A 239 -7.47 29.07 -22.70
CA GLU A 239 -8.36 28.67 -23.79
C GLU A 239 -9.33 27.60 -23.32
N GLU A 240 -10.65 27.81 -23.55
CA GLU A 240 -11.73 26.93 -23.08
C GLU A 240 -11.54 25.48 -23.59
N GLU A 241 -11.02 25.32 -24.81
CA GLU A 241 -10.78 24.01 -25.41
C GLU A 241 -9.91 23.08 -24.54
N LEU A 242 -8.98 23.66 -23.76
CA LEU A 242 -8.11 22.91 -22.86
C LEU A 242 -8.73 22.66 -21.48
N VAL A 243 -9.87 23.25 -21.16
CA VAL A 243 -10.42 23.20 -19.81
C VAL A 243 -11.54 22.17 -19.72
N LYS A 244 -11.45 21.30 -18.73
CA LYS A 244 -12.50 20.34 -18.40
C LYS A 244 -12.89 20.44 -16.93
N ASP A 245 -14.05 19.88 -16.57
CA ASP A 245 -14.42 19.70 -15.19
C ASP A 245 -13.44 18.77 -14.49
N ALA A 246 -13.04 19.10 -13.27
CA ALA A 246 -12.14 18.28 -12.46
C ALA A 246 -12.91 17.64 -11.31
N ALA A 247 -12.67 16.35 -11.08
CA ALA A 247 -13.35 15.61 -10.04
C ALA A 247 -12.36 14.93 -9.07
N SER A 248 -12.60 15.14 -7.78
CA SER A 248 -11.89 14.45 -6.70
C SER A 248 -12.86 14.05 -5.60
N ILE A 249 -12.47 13.06 -4.80
CA ILE A 249 -13.27 12.68 -3.61
C ILE A 249 -13.51 13.88 -2.70
N LYS A 250 -12.47 14.72 -2.49
CA LYS A 250 -12.55 15.87 -1.60
C LYS A 250 -13.56 16.92 -2.10
N SER A 251 -13.57 17.24 -3.38
CA SER A 251 -14.53 18.18 -3.96
C SER A 251 -15.95 17.62 -3.95
N LEU A 252 -16.11 16.36 -4.37
CA LEU A 252 -17.43 15.72 -4.46
C LEU A 252 -18.08 15.51 -3.08
N SER A 253 -17.32 15.14 -2.05
CA SER A 253 -17.84 14.98 -0.69
C SER A 253 -18.33 16.30 -0.05
N ARG A 254 -17.90 17.45 -0.60
CA ARG A 254 -18.31 18.78 -0.16
C ARG A 254 -19.38 19.40 -1.05
N GLY A 255 -19.79 18.71 -2.12
CA GLY A 255 -20.69 19.27 -3.13
C GLY A 255 -20.04 20.38 -3.98
N GLU A 256 -18.70 20.44 -4.01
CA GLU A 256 -17.94 21.46 -4.75
C GLU A 256 -17.73 21.00 -6.20
N ASN A 257 -18.52 21.49 -7.13
CA ASN A 257 -18.43 21.15 -8.55
C ASN A 257 -17.70 22.21 -9.40
N SER A 258 -17.08 23.21 -8.76
CA SER A 258 -16.44 24.35 -9.44
C SER A 258 -15.01 24.10 -9.89
N TYR A 259 -14.44 22.95 -9.58
CA TYR A 259 -13.05 22.65 -9.95
C TYR A 259 -12.91 22.39 -11.45
N LYS A 260 -11.90 23.01 -12.06
CA LYS A 260 -11.52 22.83 -13.46
C LYS A 260 -10.10 22.28 -13.55
N ILE A 261 -9.80 21.64 -14.69
CA ILE A 261 -8.47 21.09 -14.98
C ILE A 261 -8.06 21.44 -16.41
N ILE A 262 -6.83 21.90 -16.58
CA ILE A 262 -6.21 22.01 -17.90
C ILE A 262 -5.89 20.62 -18.39
N PHE A 263 -6.47 20.22 -19.53
CA PHE A 263 -6.34 18.91 -20.15
C PHE A 263 -5.60 19.01 -21.50
N PRO A 264 -4.26 19.01 -21.51
CA PRO A 264 -3.45 19.32 -22.70
C PRO A 264 -3.34 18.11 -23.65
N TYR A 265 -4.47 17.52 -24.02
CA TYR A 265 -4.54 16.34 -24.87
C TYR A 265 -5.76 16.39 -25.78
N ARG A 266 -5.61 15.84 -26.98
CA ARG A 266 -6.72 15.48 -27.86
C ARG A 266 -7.04 14.00 -27.75
N ILE A 267 -8.31 13.67 -27.76
CA ILE A 267 -8.79 12.29 -27.83
C ILE A 267 -9.61 12.16 -29.13
N GLU A 268 -9.07 11.46 -30.09
CA GLU A 268 -9.69 11.21 -31.38
C GLU A 268 -9.84 9.70 -31.55
N ASP A 269 -11.05 9.22 -31.85
CA ASP A 269 -11.39 7.81 -31.99
C ASP A 269 -10.93 6.95 -30.79
N GLY A 270 -11.09 7.48 -29.57
CA GLY A 270 -10.65 6.83 -28.33
C GLY A 270 -9.13 6.74 -28.14
N LYS A 271 -8.35 7.32 -29.02
CA LYS A 271 -6.87 7.36 -28.95
C LYS A 271 -6.39 8.74 -28.56
N ARG A 272 -5.34 8.76 -27.73
CA ARG A 272 -4.65 9.98 -27.37
C ARG A 272 -3.81 10.48 -28.54
N LYS A 273 -3.99 11.74 -28.90
CA LYS A 273 -3.09 12.49 -29.79
C LYS A 273 -2.47 13.63 -29.01
N ASP A 274 -1.16 13.70 -29.05
CA ASP A 274 -0.39 14.73 -28.35
C ASP A 274 -0.16 15.93 -29.27
N TYR A 275 -0.14 17.12 -28.68
CA TYR A 275 0.41 18.29 -29.33
C TYR A 275 1.92 18.22 -29.31
N SER A 276 2.60 18.64 -30.38
CA SER A 276 4.00 19.01 -30.32
C SER A 276 4.17 20.29 -29.46
N GLU A 277 5.38 20.58 -29.01
CA GLU A 277 5.62 21.78 -28.21
C GLU A 277 5.28 23.07 -28.97
N ASN A 278 5.70 23.16 -30.23
CA ASN A 278 5.40 24.31 -31.10
C ASN A 278 3.87 24.42 -31.33
N GLU A 279 3.21 23.34 -31.70
CA GLU A 279 1.76 23.34 -31.92
C GLU A 279 1.00 23.77 -30.66
N PHE A 280 1.43 23.35 -29.46
CA PHE A 280 0.81 23.73 -28.21
C PHE A 280 1.04 25.21 -27.89
N GLU A 281 2.27 25.72 -28.11
CA GLU A 281 2.61 27.12 -27.87
C GLU A 281 1.88 28.07 -28.84
N ASP A 282 1.73 27.68 -30.12
CA ASP A 282 1.04 28.49 -31.13
C ASP A 282 -0.47 28.49 -30.91
N ARG A 283 -1.06 27.37 -30.58
CA ARG A 283 -2.51 27.21 -30.46
C ARG A 283 -3.08 27.73 -29.13
N PHE A 284 -2.30 27.61 -28.04
CA PHE A 284 -2.76 27.89 -26.68
C PHE A 284 -1.84 28.86 -25.93
N PRO A 285 -1.59 30.06 -26.47
CA PRO A 285 -0.64 31.01 -25.89
C PRO A 285 -1.02 31.46 -24.47
N GLY A 286 -2.30 31.45 -24.13
CA GLY A 286 -2.79 31.78 -22.79
C GLY A 286 -2.45 30.71 -21.77
N ALA A 287 -2.78 29.44 -22.07
CA ALA A 287 -2.41 28.31 -21.23
C ALA A 287 -0.89 28.16 -21.08
N VAL A 288 -0.14 28.40 -22.15
CA VAL A 288 1.33 28.40 -22.14
C VAL A 288 1.87 29.45 -21.19
N ARG A 289 1.37 30.69 -21.24
CA ARG A 289 1.78 31.77 -20.34
C ARG A 289 1.51 31.40 -18.87
N TYR A 290 0.35 30.84 -18.59
CA TYR A 290 -0.01 30.38 -17.26
C TYR A 290 0.90 29.22 -16.79
N LEU A 291 1.04 28.16 -17.57
CA LEU A 291 1.83 26.99 -17.20
C LEU A 291 3.34 27.28 -17.10
N LYS A 292 3.85 28.30 -17.80
CA LYS A 292 5.26 28.72 -17.72
C LYS A 292 5.66 29.19 -16.32
N GLN A 293 4.75 29.66 -15.48
CA GLN A 293 5.04 29.97 -14.08
C GLN A 293 5.51 28.74 -13.29
N PHE A 294 5.04 27.55 -13.68
CA PHE A 294 5.34 26.28 -13.05
C PHE A 294 6.44 25.51 -13.81
N LYS A 295 7.06 26.07 -14.86
CA LYS A 295 7.91 25.34 -15.80
C LYS A 295 9.04 24.56 -15.11
N ASP A 296 9.70 25.16 -14.13
CA ASP A 296 10.80 24.51 -13.40
C ASP A 296 10.32 23.36 -12.53
N LYS A 297 9.20 23.52 -11.83
CA LYS A 297 8.57 22.45 -11.06
C LYS A 297 8.10 21.31 -11.97
N LEU A 298 7.49 21.65 -13.12
CA LEU A 298 7.02 20.71 -14.13
C LEU A 298 8.15 19.89 -14.76
N LYS A 299 9.31 20.50 -14.96
CA LYS A 299 10.51 19.82 -15.48
C LYS A 299 11.15 18.89 -14.43
N LYS A 300 11.19 19.30 -13.16
CA LYS A 300 11.84 18.56 -12.06
C LYS A 300 11.03 17.38 -11.51
N ARG A 301 9.72 17.30 -11.77
CA ARG A 301 8.86 16.21 -11.25
C ARG A 301 9.25 14.86 -11.86
N LYS A 302 9.04 13.76 -11.12
CA LYS A 302 9.21 12.37 -11.60
C LYS A 302 8.13 12.05 -12.63
N LYS A 303 8.42 12.16 -13.91
CA LYS A 303 7.48 11.95 -15.02
C LYS A 303 7.85 10.74 -15.87
N ASP A 304 6.91 10.29 -16.71
CA ASP A 304 7.18 9.25 -17.70
C ASP A 304 8.22 9.73 -18.74
N LYS A 305 8.94 8.79 -19.35
CA LYS A 305 9.88 9.11 -20.43
C LYS A 305 9.13 9.81 -21.58
N ASN A 306 9.78 10.77 -22.21
CA ASN A 306 9.24 11.54 -23.34
C ASN A 306 8.01 12.40 -23.04
N THR A 307 7.67 12.66 -21.78
CA THR A 307 6.60 13.58 -21.40
C THR A 307 7.05 15.02 -21.57
N LEU A 308 6.32 15.81 -22.35
CA LEU A 308 6.56 17.24 -22.51
C LEU A 308 6.26 18.00 -21.21
N TRP A 309 6.81 19.20 -21.05
CA TRP A 309 6.73 19.96 -19.80
C TRP A 309 5.28 20.34 -19.42
N PHE A 310 4.43 20.59 -20.41
CA PHE A 310 3.02 20.96 -20.22
C PHE A 310 2.06 19.76 -20.06
N GLN A 311 2.52 18.53 -20.30
CA GLN A 311 1.72 17.33 -20.16
C GLN A 311 1.65 16.84 -18.70
N TYR A 312 0.72 15.94 -18.36
CA TYR A 312 0.67 15.30 -17.04
C TYR A 312 1.90 14.42 -16.82
N GLY A 313 2.31 14.26 -15.55
CA GLY A 313 3.51 13.50 -15.22
C GLY A 313 3.40 12.01 -15.53
N ARG A 314 2.17 11.47 -15.62
CA ARG A 314 1.89 10.09 -16.03
C ARG A 314 0.87 10.06 -17.14
N SER A 315 1.05 9.14 -18.08
CA SER A 315 0.15 8.93 -19.21
C SER A 315 -1.09 8.09 -18.89
N GLN A 316 -1.18 7.54 -17.67
CA GLN A 316 -2.29 6.68 -17.26
C GLN A 316 -3.65 7.38 -17.36
N ALA A 317 -4.66 6.61 -17.72
CA ALA A 317 -6.08 7.00 -17.73
C ALA A 317 -6.51 8.10 -18.72
N ILE A 318 -5.63 8.79 -19.41
CA ILE A 318 -5.93 9.95 -20.29
C ILE A 318 -7.01 9.59 -21.31
N THR A 319 -6.94 8.44 -21.96
CA THR A 319 -7.92 7.98 -22.97
C THR A 319 -9.23 7.44 -22.36
N SER A 320 -9.28 7.27 -21.05
CA SER A 320 -10.40 6.59 -20.39
C SER A 320 -11.30 7.53 -19.60
N VAL A 321 -10.99 8.84 -19.57
CA VAL A 321 -11.72 9.81 -18.76
C VAL A 321 -13.07 10.23 -19.34
N THR A 322 -13.36 9.92 -20.60
CA THR A 322 -14.65 10.23 -21.24
C THR A 322 -15.75 9.27 -20.79
N GLY A 323 -17.00 9.70 -20.84
CA GLY A 323 -18.19 8.92 -20.44
C GLY A 323 -18.48 8.99 -18.94
N ASN A 324 -19.73 8.66 -18.58
CA ASN A 324 -20.19 8.63 -17.19
C ASN A 324 -19.40 7.62 -16.38
N LYS A 325 -19.09 7.97 -15.15
CA LYS A 325 -18.24 7.16 -14.27
C LYS A 325 -18.54 7.38 -12.80
N LEU A 326 -18.12 6.44 -11.98
CA LEU A 326 -18.09 6.58 -10.52
C LEU A 326 -16.67 6.83 -10.06
N ILE A 327 -16.51 7.55 -8.94
CA ILE A 327 -15.21 7.69 -8.25
C ILE A 327 -15.33 7.08 -6.85
N ILE A 328 -14.32 6.29 -6.48
CA ILE A 328 -14.17 5.67 -5.16
C ILE A 328 -12.83 6.09 -4.53
N PRO A 329 -12.77 6.35 -3.21
CA PRO A 329 -11.52 6.69 -2.53
C PRO A 329 -10.52 5.54 -2.53
N MET A 330 -9.22 5.87 -2.53
CA MET A 330 -8.14 4.91 -2.33
C MET A 330 -8.02 4.44 -0.88
N VAL A 331 -8.47 5.26 0.06
CA VAL A 331 -8.49 4.96 1.50
C VAL A 331 -9.94 5.04 1.96
N ILE A 332 -10.42 3.95 2.52
CA ILE A 332 -11.80 3.80 2.99
C ILE A 332 -11.78 3.78 4.51
N THR A 333 -12.64 4.60 5.12
CA THR A 333 -12.77 4.74 6.58
C THR A 333 -14.23 4.54 6.96
N LYS A 334 -14.52 3.59 7.85
CA LYS A 334 -15.84 3.22 8.39
C LYS A 334 -16.83 2.68 7.36
N GLU A 335 -17.01 3.37 6.24
CA GLU A 335 -17.95 3.00 5.16
C GLU A 335 -17.41 3.44 3.79
N VAL A 336 -18.00 2.92 2.74
CA VAL A 336 -17.60 3.24 1.37
C VAL A 336 -18.57 4.24 0.78
N HIS A 337 -18.05 5.37 0.34
CA HIS A 337 -18.82 6.36 -0.41
C HIS A 337 -18.33 6.41 -1.86
N VAL A 338 -19.26 6.29 -2.79
CA VAL A 338 -19.01 6.32 -4.23
C VAL A 338 -19.74 7.50 -4.84
N TYR A 339 -19.04 8.29 -5.63
CA TYR A 339 -19.58 9.52 -6.21
C TYR A 339 -19.74 9.39 -7.72
N GLU A 340 -20.88 9.87 -8.22
CA GLU A 340 -21.15 9.95 -9.64
C GLU A 340 -20.46 11.15 -10.27
N VAL A 341 -19.90 10.94 -11.45
CA VAL A 341 -19.17 11.97 -12.19
C VAL A 341 -19.58 11.95 -13.64
N GLY A 342 -19.94 13.10 -14.14
CA GLY A 342 -20.43 13.30 -15.50
C GLY A 342 -19.39 13.00 -16.58
N GLU A 343 -19.86 12.93 -17.80
CA GLU A 343 -19.13 12.46 -18.97
C GLU A 343 -17.79 13.14 -19.19
N ASN A 344 -17.77 14.48 -19.12
CA ASN A 344 -16.60 15.29 -19.45
C ASN A 344 -15.67 15.59 -18.28
N ALA A 345 -16.06 15.20 -17.07
CA ALA A 345 -15.23 15.47 -15.90
C ALA A 345 -14.04 14.53 -15.78
N VAL A 346 -12.88 15.07 -15.45
CA VAL A 346 -11.60 14.38 -15.35
C VAL A 346 -11.31 14.03 -13.88
N PRO A 347 -11.31 12.75 -13.51
CA PRO A 347 -10.92 12.31 -12.17
C PRO A 347 -9.41 12.50 -11.97
N TYR A 348 -9.00 13.26 -10.94
CA TYR A 348 -7.59 13.47 -10.60
C TYR A 348 -7.18 12.93 -9.22
N ALA A 349 -8.12 12.33 -8.49
CA ALA A 349 -7.87 11.64 -7.22
C ALA A 349 -8.86 10.48 -7.04
N GLY A 350 -8.40 9.41 -6.41
CA GLY A 350 -9.20 8.18 -6.25
C GLY A 350 -9.03 7.20 -7.41
N TYR A 351 -9.93 6.23 -7.47
CA TYR A 351 -10.11 5.33 -8.61
C TYR A 351 -11.43 5.64 -9.27
N PHE A 352 -11.52 5.44 -10.57
CA PHE A 352 -12.81 5.56 -11.25
C PHE A 352 -13.25 4.25 -11.89
N ILE A 353 -14.56 4.11 -12.01
CA ILE A 353 -15.25 2.91 -12.48
C ILE A 353 -16.16 3.30 -13.65
N LYS A 354 -16.12 2.50 -14.70
CA LYS A 354 -16.99 2.60 -15.86
C LYS A 354 -17.64 1.24 -16.15
N CYS A 355 -18.80 1.24 -16.77
CA CYS A 355 -19.35 0.01 -17.32
C CYS A 355 -18.47 -0.50 -18.47
N ARG A 356 -18.34 -1.81 -18.59
CA ARG A 356 -17.80 -2.42 -19.82
C ARG A 356 -18.83 -2.36 -20.94
N GLU A 357 -18.34 -2.37 -22.15
CA GLU A 357 -19.20 -2.62 -23.31
C GLU A 357 -19.93 -3.97 -23.10
N ASN A 358 -21.23 -3.97 -23.34
CA ASN A 358 -22.12 -5.14 -23.14
C ASN A 358 -22.30 -5.59 -21.67
N SER A 359 -21.95 -4.78 -20.69
CA SER A 359 -22.28 -5.07 -19.30
C SER A 359 -23.79 -5.04 -19.07
N ARG A 360 -24.33 -6.11 -18.48
CA ARG A 360 -25.75 -6.16 -18.06
C ARG A 360 -26.01 -5.34 -16.79
N LEU A 361 -24.98 -4.90 -16.11
CA LEU A 361 -25.06 -4.07 -14.91
C LEU A 361 -24.67 -2.63 -15.24
N GLY A 362 -25.42 -1.68 -14.69
CA GLY A 362 -25.20 -0.25 -14.85
C GLY A 362 -24.35 0.37 -13.73
N LEU A 363 -24.04 1.66 -13.84
CA LEU A 363 -23.28 2.38 -12.82
C LEU A 363 -24.01 2.43 -11.46
N GLN A 364 -25.35 2.44 -11.45
CA GLN A 364 -26.12 2.41 -10.21
C GLN A 364 -25.97 1.06 -9.49
N ASP A 365 -25.85 -0.03 -10.22
CA ASP A 365 -25.58 -1.34 -9.65
C ASP A 365 -24.17 -1.38 -9.07
N ALA A 366 -23.18 -0.83 -9.80
CA ALA A 366 -21.82 -0.70 -9.29
C ALA A 366 -21.77 0.10 -7.99
N LYS A 367 -22.50 1.20 -7.91
CA LYS A 367 -22.58 2.04 -6.70
C LYS A 367 -23.17 1.25 -5.53
N LYS A 368 -24.32 0.63 -5.70
CA LYS A 368 -24.95 -0.20 -4.66
C LYS A 368 -24.03 -1.32 -4.18
N ILE A 369 -23.34 -2.01 -5.09
CA ILE A 369 -22.40 -3.09 -4.78
C ILE A 369 -21.24 -2.55 -3.94
N LEU A 370 -20.63 -1.44 -4.35
CA LEU A 370 -19.45 -0.88 -3.67
C LEU A 370 -19.78 -0.18 -2.34
N GLU A 371 -21.00 0.33 -2.17
CA GLU A 371 -21.47 0.91 -0.91
C GLU A 371 -22.08 -0.12 0.04
N SER A 372 -22.10 -1.40 -0.36
CA SER A 372 -22.64 -2.49 0.47
C SER A 372 -21.74 -2.80 1.67
N LYS A 373 -22.36 -3.35 2.72
CA LYS A 373 -21.62 -3.87 3.87
C LYS A 373 -20.66 -4.99 3.47
N ASP A 374 -21.06 -5.85 2.54
CA ASP A 374 -20.25 -6.98 2.08
C ASP A 374 -18.97 -6.51 1.41
N PHE A 375 -19.03 -5.46 0.58
CA PHE A 375 -17.84 -4.87 0.01
C PHE A 375 -16.95 -4.18 1.06
N TYR A 376 -17.54 -3.50 2.05
CA TYR A 376 -16.77 -2.93 3.15
C TYR A 376 -16.09 -4.01 4.00
N ASP A 377 -16.77 -5.13 4.28
CA ASP A 377 -16.19 -6.26 4.98
C ASP A 377 -15.04 -6.90 4.15
N TYR A 378 -15.21 -7.01 2.84
CA TYR A 378 -14.13 -7.40 1.94
C TYR A 378 -12.93 -6.44 1.99
N VAL A 379 -13.18 -5.12 2.00
CA VAL A 379 -12.13 -4.09 2.11
C VAL A 379 -11.31 -4.24 3.41
N LYS A 380 -11.94 -4.56 4.52
CA LYS A 380 -11.23 -4.82 5.79
C LYS A 380 -10.27 -6.00 5.69
N ILE A 381 -10.61 -6.97 4.85
CA ILE A 381 -9.82 -8.20 4.66
C ILE A 381 -8.68 -7.97 3.65
N CYS A 382 -8.98 -7.45 2.45
CA CYS A 382 -8.00 -7.32 1.36
C CYS A 382 -7.17 -6.03 1.43
N GLY A 383 -7.69 -4.98 2.07
CA GLY A 383 -7.07 -3.67 2.14
C GLY A 383 -5.85 -3.63 3.05
N THR A 384 -4.93 -2.74 2.75
CA THR A 384 -3.79 -2.46 3.62
C THR A 384 -4.21 -1.42 4.66
N PRO A 385 -4.20 -1.75 5.97
CA PRO A 385 -4.54 -0.79 7.00
C PRO A 385 -3.61 0.43 6.96
N THR A 386 -4.19 1.62 7.03
CA THR A 386 -3.46 2.89 7.15
C THR A 386 -3.61 3.50 8.53
N THR A 387 -4.74 3.23 9.18
CA THR A 387 -5.01 3.52 10.59
C THR A 387 -5.83 2.37 11.18
N ALA A 388 -6.18 2.45 12.45
CA ALA A 388 -7.02 1.43 13.11
C ALA A 388 -8.40 1.22 12.44
N THR A 389 -8.89 2.22 11.70
CA THR A 389 -10.23 2.19 11.08
C THR A 389 -10.22 2.49 9.58
N SER A 390 -9.04 2.64 8.97
CA SER A 390 -8.91 3.02 7.55
C SER A 390 -8.06 2.01 6.80
N TYR A 391 -8.50 1.67 5.60
CA TYR A 391 -7.89 0.67 4.75
C TYR A 391 -7.61 1.25 3.36
N ARG A 392 -6.38 1.12 2.89
CA ARG A 392 -6.01 1.43 1.50
C ARG A 392 -6.29 0.22 0.63
N ILE A 393 -7.09 0.42 -0.40
CA ILE A 393 -7.34 -0.58 -1.45
C ILE A 393 -6.62 -0.22 -2.73
N SER A 394 -6.45 -1.17 -3.61
CA SER A 394 -5.90 -1.00 -4.95
C SER A 394 -6.97 -1.24 -6.03
N VAL A 395 -6.69 -0.81 -7.25
CA VAL A 395 -7.49 -1.15 -8.43
C VAL A 395 -7.71 -2.66 -8.55
N ASN A 396 -6.67 -3.46 -8.25
CA ASN A 396 -6.77 -4.92 -8.33
C ASN A 396 -7.65 -5.52 -7.24
N ASP A 397 -7.71 -4.91 -6.06
CA ASP A 397 -8.58 -5.39 -4.98
C ASP A 397 -10.04 -5.19 -5.40
N ILE A 398 -10.40 -4.03 -5.96
CA ILE A 398 -11.76 -3.79 -6.48
C ILE A 398 -12.09 -4.76 -7.63
N LYS A 399 -11.17 -4.94 -8.59
CA LYS A 399 -11.37 -5.84 -9.74
C LYS A 399 -11.63 -7.29 -9.34
N LYS A 400 -11.01 -7.75 -8.27
CA LYS A 400 -11.11 -9.14 -7.78
C LYS A 400 -12.33 -9.38 -6.88
N TYR A 401 -13.00 -8.32 -6.44
CA TYR A 401 -14.20 -8.47 -5.63
C TYR A 401 -15.24 -9.31 -6.39
N LYS A 402 -15.78 -10.32 -5.73
CA LYS A 402 -16.79 -11.19 -6.31
C LYS A 402 -18.18 -10.79 -5.83
N ILE A 403 -19.07 -10.69 -6.75
CA ILE A 403 -20.47 -10.33 -6.53
C ILE A 403 -21.36 -11.55 -6.76
N ASN A 404 -22.29 -11.76 -5.88
CA ASN A 404 -23.35 -12.75 -6.05
C ASN A 404 -24.47 -12.09 -6.85
N ILE A 405 -24.74 -12.59 -8.06
CA ILE A 405 -25.77 -12.09 -8.97
C ILE A 405 -26.81 -13.17 -9.14
#